data_449b279252075c9d8efb7480856623e4
#
_entry.id   449b279252075c9d8efb7480856623e4
#
_cell.length_a   1.000
_cell.length_b   1.000
_cell.length_c   1.000
_cell.angle_alpha   90.00
_cell.angle_beta   90.00
_cell.angle_gamma   90.00
#
_symmetry.space_group_name_H-M   'P 1'
#
loop_
_entity.id
_entity.type
_entity.pdbx_description
1 polymer ?
#
loop_
_entity_poly.entity_id
_entity_poly.type
_entity_poly.pdbx_seq_one_letter_code
_entity_poly.pdbx_strand_id
1 'polypeptide(L)'
;MKQLTISASDFLNSDTIERRIERFEGDIGYPSNIAVWLNVSKVSDDKIYVSGAVEGYIEIECSRCLSVYRHPVEIDIESDMDLSSGETDMGEEIRQLIVLEIPSKPLCSPDCPGICPVCGKHNKENDKCGCSQKQDEDFAKQRWKNLFKK
;
A
#
# COMPACT_ATOMS: atom_id res chain seq x y z
N MET A 1 10.90 15.82 -6.55
CA MET A 1 9.55 15.99 -6.01
C MET A 1 9.52 17.25 -5.13
N LYS A 2 9.19 18.41 -5.73
CA LYS A 2 9.25 19.71 -5.02
C LYS A 2 7.95 20.13 -4.31
N GLN A 3 6.90 19.30 -4.35
CA GLN A 3 5.57 19.72 -3.86
C GLN A 3 5.42 19.60 -2.33
N LEU A 4 6.26 18.83 -1.69
CA LEU A 4 6.23 18.58 -0.23
C LEU A 4 7.50 19.05 0.48
N THR A 5 8.36 19.81 -0.18
CA THR A 5 9.49 20.46 0.46
C THR A 5 8.99 21.64 1.29
N ILE A 6 9.37 21.68 2.56
CA ILE A 6 9.08 22.75 3.51
C ILE A 6 10.39 23.46 3.79
N SER A 7 10.39 24.79 3.66
CA SER A 7 11.58 25.60 3.89
C SER A 7 11.37 26.62 5.02
N ALA A 8 12.46 27.07 5.63
CA ALA A 8 12.41 28.12 6.65
C ALA A 8 11.78 29.41 6.12
N SER A 9 11.89 29.68 4.81
CA SER A 9 11.26 30.84 4.16
C SER A 9 9.74 30.80 4.13
N ASP A 10 9.13 29.61 4.20
CA ASP A 10 7.68 29.46 4.23
C ASP A 10 7.06 30.04 5.51
N PHE A 11 7.86 30.18 6.58
CA PHE A 11 7.44 30.68 7.90
C PHE A 11 7.71 32.19 8.11
N LEU A 12 8.09 32.92 7.08
CA LEU A 12 8.40 34.37 7.22
C LEU A 12 7.17 35.22 7.60
N ASN A 13 5.97 34.78 7.24
CA ASN A 13 4.73 35.54 7.45
C ASN A 13 3.72 34.84 8.36
N SER A 14 3.95 33.58 8.74
CA SER A 14 3.04 32.78 9.55
C SER A 14 3.78 31.64 10.24
N ASP A 15 3.44 31.36 11.49
CA ASP A 15 3.99 30.21 12.23
C ASP A 15 3.34 28.89 11.84
N THR A 16 2.32 28.92 10.97
CA THR A 16 1.59 27.74 10.53
C THR A 16 1.34 27.80 9.04
N ILE A 17 1.51 26.67 8.36
CA ILE A 17 1.33 26.52 6.92
C ILE A 17 0.48 25.27 6.65
N GLU A 18 -0.49 25.44 5.73
CA GLU A 18 -1.26 24.31 5.23
C GLU A 18 -0.78 23.93 3.83
N ARG A 19 -0.60 22.64 3.59
CA ARG A 19 -0.28 22.04 2.30
C ARG A 19 -1.32 21.00 1.94
N ARG A 20 -1.91 21.15 0.76
CA ARG A 20 -2.85 20.18 0.22
C ARG A 20 -2.40 19.73 -1.15
N ILE A 21 -2.30 18.41 -1.33
CA ILE A 21 -1.97 17.79 -2.60
C ILE A 21 -3.09 16.81 -2.93
N GLU A 22 -3.77 17.03 -4.05
CA GLU A 22 -4.89 16.18 -4.48
C GLU A 22 -4.41 14.86 -5.10
N ARG A 23 -3.17 14.84 -5.58
CA ARG A 23 -2.55 13.64 -6.15
C ARG A 23 -1.08 13.58 -5.79
N PHE A 24 -0.73 12.62 -4.95
CA PHE A 24 0.65 12.35 -4.59
C PHE A 24 1.37 11.61 -5.73
N GLU A 25 2.48 12.17 -6.21
CA GLU A 25 3.28 11.64 -7.33
C GLU A 25 4.54 10.89 -6.86
N GLY A 26 4.55 10.37 -5.64
CA GLY A 26 5.64 9.53 -5.14
C GLY A 26 5.68 8.17 -5.85
N ASP A 27 6.88 7.64 -6.10
CA ASP A 27 7.04 6.28 -6.61
C ASP A 27 6.79 5.27 -5.50
N ILE A 28 5.58 4.74 -5.46
CA ILE A 28 5.14 3.71 -4.49
C ILE A 28 5.32 2.31 -5.08
N GLY A 29 5.65 2.20 -6.37
CA GLY A 29 5.72 0.94 -7.10
C GLY A 29 4.37 0.38 -7.55
N TYR A 30 3.27 1.08 -7.27
CA TYR A 30 1.90 0.69 -7.64
C TYR A 30 1.11 1.88 -8.16
N PRO A 31 0.16 1.67 -9.10
CA PRO A 31 -0.79 2.71 -9.48
C PRO A 31 -1.58 3.18 -8.25
N SER A 32 -1.66 4.48 -8.06
CA SER A 32 -2.27 5.06 -6.87
C SER A 32 -3.07 6.33 -7.17
N ASN A 33 -4.03 6.61 -6.31
CA ASN A 33 -4.71 7.89 -6.25
C ASN A 33 -4.82 8.27 -4.77
N ILE A 34 -3.87 9.07 -4.33
CA ILE A 34 -3.66 9.42 -2.93
C ILE A 34 -3.63 10.95 -2.82
N ALA A 35 -4.43 11.48 -1.91
CA ALA A 35 -4.41 12.86 -1.51
C ALA A 35 -3.68 13.01 -0.17
N VAL A 36 -3.02 14.15 0.03
CA VAL A 36 -2.24 14.46 1.22
C VAL A 36 -2.64 15.83 1.73
N TRP A 37 -2.95 15.93 3.01
CA TRP A 37 -3.17 17.19 3.72
C TRP A 37 -2.18 17.30 4.86
N LEU A 38 -1.43 18.38 4.88
CA LEU A 38 -0.46 18.67 5.92
C LEU A 38 -0.73 20.03 6.53
N ASN A 39 -0.68 20.08 7.86
CA ASN A 39 -0.60 21.27 8.66
C ASN A 39 0.75 21.30 9.34
N VAL A 40 1.56 22.31 9.03
CA VAL A 40 2.93 22.41 9.53
C VAL A 40 3.02 23.64 10.43
N SER A 41 3.44 23.43 11.66
CA SER A 41 3.61 24.47 12.67
C SER A 41 5.07 24.60 13.06
N LYS A 42 5.56 25.84 13.12
CA LYS A 42 6.91 26.13 13.63
C LYS A 42 6.93 26.00 15.14
N VAL A 43 7.79 25.12 15.66
CA VAL A 43 7.98 24.92 17.11
C VAL A 43 9.18 25.74 17.61
N SER A 44 10.25 25.77 16.82
CA SER A 44 11.46 26.60 17.08
C SER A 44 12.12 26.97 15.76
N ASP A 45 13.25 27.68 15.80
CA ASP A 45 13.95 28.05 14.58
C ASP A 45 14.46 26.84 13.78
N ASP A 46 14.75 25.73 14.47
CA ASP A 46 15.31 24.52 13.89
C ASP A 46 14.29 23.35 13.85
N LYS A 47 13.06 23.53 14.36
CA LYS A 47 12.09 22.44 14.47
C LYS A 47 10.69 22.85 14.04
N ILE A 48 10.07 21.94 13.32
CA ILE A 48 8.67 22.02 12.91
C ILE A 48 7.90 20.80 13.40
N TYR A 49 6.63 20.98 13.70
CA TYR A 49 5.67 19.93 13.94
C TYR A 49 4.75 19.81 12.74
N VAL A 50 4.62 18.61 12.23
CA VAL A 50 3.78 18.29 11.08
C VAL A 50 2.65 17.38 11.54
N SER A 51 1.42 17.80 11.28
CA SER A 51 0.23 16.97 11.44
C SER A 51 -0.55 16.94 10.14
N GLY A 52 -1.25 15.85 9.87
CA GLY A 52 -2.00 15.73 8.63
C GLY A 52 -2.57 14.36 8.40
N ALA A 53 -3.10 14.15 7.20
CA ALA A 53 -3.65 12.88 6.78
C ALA A 53 -3.29 12.56 5.33
N VAL A 54 -3.15 11.27 5.07
CA VAL A 54 -2.99 10.68 3.74
C VAL A 54 -4.18 9.79 3.49
N GLU A 55 -4.95 10.06 2.45
CA GLU A 55 -6.15 9.33 2.12
C GLU A 55 -6.18 8.94 0.64
N GLY A 56 -6.70 7.76 0.34
CA GLY A 56 -6.85 7.33 -1.03
C GLY A 56 -6.85 5.83 -1.22
N TYR A 57 -6.30 5.38 -2.34
CA TYR A 57 -6.15 3.96 -2.63
C TYR A 57 -4.93 3.69 -3.51
N ILE A 58 -4.45 2.45 -3.42
CA ILE A 58 -3.47 1.86 -4.31
C ILE A 58 -4.09 0.66 -5.02
N GLU A 59 -3.68 0.40 -6.27
CA GLU A 59 -4.11 -0.77 -7.03
C GLU A 59 -3.07 -1.87 -6.91
N ILE A 60 -3.43 -2.96 -6.21
CA ILE A 60 -2.54 -4.09 -5.93
C ILE A 60 -3.18 -5.42 -6.34
N GLU A 61 -2.35 -6.41 -6.61
CA GLU A 61 -2.81 -7.76 -6.94
C GLU A 61 -3.10 -8.58 -5.69
N CYS A 62 -4.23 -9.29 -5.72
CA CYS A 62 -4.57 -10.26 -4.68
C CYS A 62 -3.62 -11.48 -4.75
N SER A 63 -2.98 -11.82 -3.63
CA SER A 63 -2.07 -12.97 -3.54
C SER A 63 -2.71 -14.34 -3.79
N ARG A 64 -4.07 -14.43 -3.73
CA ARG A 64 -4.78 -15.70 -3.96
C ARG A 64 -5.39 -15.82 -5.36
N CYS A 65 -5.95 -14.75 -5.88
CA CYS A 65 -6.71 -14.82 -7.12
C CYS A 65 -6.11 -14.00 -8.27
N LEU A 66 -5.02 -13.27 -8.01
CA LEU A 66 -4.29 -12.42 -8.96
C LEU A 66 -5.15 -11.31 -9.59
N SER A 67 -6.34 -11.05 -9.07
CA SER A 67 -7.13 -9.90 -9.51
C SER A 67 -6.55 -8.63 -8.90
N VAL A 68 -6.48 -7.59 -9.69
CA VAL A 68 -6.17 -6.25 -9.21
C VAL A 68 -7.38 -5.70 -8.44
N TYR A 69 -7.15 -5.13 -7.28
CA TYR A 69 -8.18 -4.47 -6.48
C TYR A 69 -7.63 -3.18 -5.86
N ARG A 70 -8.52 -2.31 -5.42
CA ARG A 70 -8.16 -1.07 -4.74
C ARG A 70 -8.05 -1.33 -3.25
N HIS A 71 -6.85 -1.15 -2.73
CA HIS A 71 -6.57 -1.20 -1.30
C HIS A 71 -6.67 0.23 -0.75
N PRO A 72 -7.54 0.50 0.24
CA PRO A 72 -7.64 1.81 0.85
C PRO A 72 -6.36 2.15 1.62
N VAL A 73 -6.02 3.42 1.63
CA VAL A 73 -4.91 3.99 2.41
C VAL A 73 -5.49 5.13 3.23
N GLU A 74 -5.40 5.02 4.55
CA GLU A 74 -5.78 6.05 5.51
C GLU A 74 -4.69 6.11 6.58
N ILE A 75 -3.91 7.19 6.59
CA ILE A 75 -2.77 7.36 7.48
C ILE A 75 -2.86 8.74 8.12
N ASP A 76 -2.88 8.80 9.44
CA ASP A 76 -2.67 10.03 10.18
C ASP A 76 -1.17 10.28 10.34
N ILE A 77 -0.74 11.51 10.08
CA ILE A 77 0.65 11.93 10.20
C ILE A 77 0.77 12.84 11.42
N GLU A 78 1.67 12.49 12.31
CA GLU A 78 2.15 13.33 13.39
C GLU A 78 3.65 13.11 13.53
N SER A 79 4.45 14.13 13.23
CA SER A 79 5.91 14.03 13.26
C SER A 79 6.57 15.35 13.62
N ASP A 80 7.61 15.26 14.45
CA ASP A 80 8.54 16.37 14.70
C ASP A 80 9.70 16.26 13.72
N MET A 81 9.98 17.33 12.98
CA MET A 81 11.05 17.34 11.98
C MET A 81 12.05 18.44 12.23
N ASP A 82 13.29 18.16 11.83
CA ASP A 82 14.41 19.08 11.91
C ASP A 82 14.48 19.94 10.63
N LEU A 83 14.55 21.24 10.82
CA LEU A 83 14.68 22.27 9.78
C LEU A 83 16.07 22.92 9.78
N SER A 84 17.04 22.40 10.53
CA SER A 84 18.40 22.96 10.68
C SER A 84 19.17 23.07 9.36
N SER A 85 18.81 22.24 8.35
CA SER A 85 19.34 22.31 6.98
C SER A 85 18.70 23.44 6.12
N GLY A 86 17.69 24.14 6.67
CA GLY A 86 16.95 25.18 5.97
C GLY A 86 15.76 24.69 5.15
N GLU A 87 15.72 23.40 4.80
CA GLU A 87 14.61 22.74 4.09
C GLU A 87 14.50 21.27 4.49
N THR A 88 13.29 20.72 4.43
CA THR A 88 13.00 19.31 4.64
C THR A 88 12.00 18.80 3.61
N ASP A 89 12.13 17.56 3.15
CA ASP A 89 11.24 16.94 2.17
C ASP A 89 10.36 15.86 2.81
N MET A 90 9.07 16.16 2.95
CA MET A 90 8.06 15.25 3.45
C MET A 90 7.68 14.15 2.46
N GLY A 91 8.04 14.30 1.18
CA GLY A 91 7.61 13.37 0.14
C GLY A 91 8.15 11.96 0.35
N GLU A 92 9.39 11.82 0.79
CA GLU A 92 10.01 10.52 1.05
C GLU A 92 9.42 9.87 2.31
N GLU A 93 9.17 10.64 3.37
CA GLU A 93 8.56 10.11 4.60
C GLU A 93 7.13 9.62 4.34
N ILE A 94 6.32 10.41 3.64
CA ILE A 94 4.97 10.00 3.23
C ILE A 94 5.00 8.75 2.35
N ARG A 95 5.94 8.67 1.41
CA ARG A 95 6.13 7.49 0.58
C ARG A 95 6.41 6.24 1.42
N GLN A 96 7.28 6.35 2.41
CA GLN A 96 7.61 5.24 3.31
C GLN A 96 6.41 4.82 4.15
N LEU A 97 5.63 5.76 4.68
CA LEU A 97 4.41 5.47 5.43
C LEU A 97 3.39 4.72 4.56
N ILE A 98 3.17 5.15 3.32
CA ILE A 98 2.27 4.46 2.38
C ILE A 98 2.76 3.05 2.08
N VAL A 99 4.06 2.85 1.87
CA VAL A 99 4.63 1.53 1.59
C VAL A 99 4.48 0.59 2.79
N LEU A 100 4.59 1.10 4.01
CA LEU A 100 4.38 0.31 5.24
C LEU A 100 2.93 -0.12 5.44
N GLU A 101 1.96 0.64 4.92
CA GLU A 101 0.53 0.30 4.96
C GLU A 101 0.17 -0.87 4.02
N ILE A 102 1.01 -1.16 3.03
CA ILE A 102 0.77 -2.25 2.09
C ILE A 102 0.92 -3.60 2.80
N PRO A 103 -0.13 -4.42 2.87
CA PRO A 103 -0.06 -5.71 3.54
C PRO A 103 0.90 -6.66 2.81
N SER A 104 1.70 -7.43 3.56
CA SER A 104 2.62 -8.42 3.00
C SER A 104 1.93 -9.54 2.21
N LYS A 105 0.63 -9.77 2.46
CA LYS A 105 -0.25 -10.69 1.72
C LYS A 105 -1.55 -9.98 1.37
N PRO A 106 -1.56 -9.19 0.31
CA PRO A 106 -2.77 -8.48 -0.11
C PRO A 106 -3.86 -9.45 -0.56
N LEU A 107 -5.07 -9.26 -0.07
CA LEU A 107 -6.25 -10.05 -0.41
C LEU A 107 -7.38 -9.12 -0.84
N CYS A 108 -8.03 -9.43 -1.96
CA CYS A 108 -9.19 -8.67 -2.43
C CYS A 108 -10.41 -8.82 -1.51
N SER A 109 -10.45 -9.90 -0.72
CA SER A 109 -11.44 -10.20 0.32
C SER A 109 -10.80 -11.14 1.34
N PRO A 110 -11.16 -11.07 2.64
CA PRO A 110 -10.69 -12.00 3.66
C PRO A 110 -10.91 -13.46 3.28
N ASP A 111 -12.05 -13.75 2.66
CA ASP A 111 -12.46 -15.09 2.23
C ASP A 111 -12.22 -15.34 0.74
N CYS A 112 -11.24 -14.67 0.14
CA CYS A 112 -10.93 -14.85 -1.27
C CYS A 112 -10.69 -16.33 -1.59
N PRO A 113 -11.50 -16.98 -2.47
CA PRO A 113 -11.40 -18.40 -2.77
C PRO A 113 -10.17 -18.75 -3.64
N GLY A 114 -9.50 -17.73 -4.17
CA GLY A 114 -8.33 -17.90 -5.01
C GLY A 114 -8.63 -18.38 -6.42
N ILE A 115 -7.60 -18.93 -7.07
CA ILE A 115 -7.68 -19.55 -8.40
C ILE A 115 -7.51 -21.08 -8.29
N CYS A 116 -8.07 -21.79 -9.24
CA CYS A 116 -7.83 -23.21 -9.37
C CYS A 116 -6.38 -23.48 -9.80
N PRO A 117 -5.61 -24.30 -9.05
CA PRO A 117 -4.22 -24.60 -9.37
C PRO A 117 -4.05 -25.40 -10.67
N VAL A 118 -5.13 -25.98 -11.19
CA VAL A 118 -5.11 -26.81 -12.40
C VAL A 118 -5.40 -26.03 -13.65
N CYS A 119 -6.49 -25.25 -13.65
CA CYS A 119 -6.96 -24.54 -14.86
C CYS A 119 -6.82 -23.02 -14.77
N GLY A 120 -6.36 -22.47 -13.64
CA GLY A 120 -6.18 -21.03 -13.44
C GLY A 120 -7.49 -20.23 -13.35
N LYS A 121 -8.67 -20.87 -13.38
CA LYS A 121 -9.93 -20.17 -13.23
C LYS A 121 -10.16 -19.68 -11.81
N HIS A 122 -10.80 -18.52 -11.69
CA HIS A 122 -11.26 -18.00 -10.40
C HIS A 122 -12.27 -18.97 -9.76
N ASN A 123 -12.07 -19.28 -8.48
CA ASN A 123 -12.98 -20.09 -7.69
C ASN A 123 -14.11 -19.24 -7.06
N LYS A 124 -14.69 -18.28 -7.81
CA LYS A 124 -15.90 -17.58 -7.33
C LYS A 124 -17.03 -18.58 -7.09
N GLU A 125 -17.86 -18.34 -6.08
CA GLU A 125 -18.88 -19.29 -5.60
C GLU A 125 -19.79 -19.87 -6.69
N ASN A 126 -19.96 -19.17 -7.81
CA ASN A 126 -20.80 -19.59 -8.92
C ASN A 126 -20.06 -20.25 -10.10
N ASP A 127 -18.72 -20.35 -10.03
CA ASP A 127 -17.91 -20.80 -11.19
C ASP A 127 -16.87 -21.85 -10.76
N LYS A 128 -17.28 -22.78 -9.89
CA LYS A 128 -16.40 -23.88 -9.48
C LYS A 128 -16.02 -24.71 -10.70
N CYS A 129 -14.72 -24.68 -11.05
CA CYS A 129 -14.24 -25.58 -12.09
C CYS A 129 -14.39 -27.04 -11.62
N GLY A 130 -14.81 -27.93 -12.50
CA GLY A 130 -14.89 -29.39 -12.18
C GLY A 130 -13.54 -30.09 -11.97
N CYS A 131 -12.45 -29.34 -11.80
CA CYS A 131 -11.10 -29.90 -11.66
C CYS A 131 -10.86 -30.54 -10.30
N SER A 132 -11.49 -30.03 -9.23
CA SER A 132 -11.28 -30.51 -7.86
C SER A 132 -11.76 -31.94 -7.62
N GLN A 133 -12.69 -32.44 -8.43
CA GLN A 133 -13.24 -33.80 -8.27
C GLN A 133 -12.37 -34.90 -8.90
N LYS A 134 -11.39 -34.54 -9.75
CA LYS A 134 -10.57 -35.55 -10.47
C LYS A 134 -9.16 -35.72 -9.91
N GLN A 135 -8.69 -34.89 -9.01
CA GLN A 135 -7.27 -34.90 -8.60
C GLN A 135 -6.97 -35.57 -7.27
N ASP A 136 -7.91 -35.62 -6.33
CA ASP A 136 -7.64 -36.21 -5.02
C ASP A 136 -7.48 -37.73 -5.06
N GLU A 137 -8.09 -38.41 -6.04
CA GLU A 137 -7.95 -39.86 -6.17
C GLU A 137 -6.72 -40.32 -6.95
N ASP A 138 -6.36 -39.63 -8.03
CA ASP A 138 -5.26 -40.07 -8.89
C ASP A 138 -3.89 -39.64 -8.37
N PHE A 139 -3.74 -38.48 -7.78
CA PHE A 139 -2.46 -37.98 -7.28
C PHE A 139 -2.01 -38.72 -6.03
N ALA A 140 -2.92 -39.04 -5.13
CA ALA A 140 -2.62 -39.84 -3.95
C ALA A 140 -2.23 -41.28 -4.34
N LYS A 141 -2.98 -41.92 -5.24
CA LYS A 141 -2.71 -43.30 -5.71
C LYS A 141 -1.39 -43.41 -6.47
N GLN A 142 -1.02 -42.42 -7.27
CA GLN A 142 0.19 -42.43 -8.07
C GLN A 142 1.46 -42.17 -7.24
N ARG A 143 1.37 -41.31 -6.24
CA ARG A 143 2.47 -41.01 -5.31
C ARG A 143 2.79 -42.19 -4.40
N TRP A 144 1.78 -42.91 -3.93
CA TRP A 144 1.96 -44.13 -3.13
C TRP A 144 2.56 -45.26 -3.96
N LYS A 145 2.15 -45.45 -5.21
CA LYS A 145 2.71 -46.49 -6.09
C LYS A 145 4.19 -46.32 -6.39
N ASN A 146 4.65 -45.05 -6.48
CA ASN A 146 6.06 -44.75 -6.78
C ASN A 146 6.98 -44.86 -5.56
N LEU A 147 6.44 -44.71 -4.33
CA LEU A 147 7.20 -44.85 -3.09
C LEU A 147 7.55 -46.31 -2.73
N PHE A 148 6.82 -47.29 -3.24
CA PHE A 148 6.99 -48.71 -2.93
C PHE A 148 7.48 -49.57 -4.10
N LYS A 149 7.87 -48.97 -5.21
CA LYS A 149 8.64 -49.68 -6.26
C LYS A 149 10.13 -49.61 -5.89
N LYS A 150 10.59 -50.64 -5.18
CA LYS A 150 11.99 -51.04 -5.17
C LYS A 150 12.19 -52.15 -6.20
#